data_0342472ae8a29803781119cdf81ca212
#
_entry.id   0342472ae8a29803781119cdf81ca212
#
_cell.length_a   1.000
_cell.length_b   1.000
_cell.length_c   1.000
_cell.angle_alpha   90.00
_cell.angle_beta   90.00
_cell.angle_gamma   90.00
#
_symmetry.space_group_name_H-M   'P 1'
#
loop_
_entity.id
_entity.type
_entity.pdbx_description
1 polymer ?
#
loop_
_entity_poly.entity_id
_entity_poly.type
_entity_poly.pdbx_seq_one_letter_code
_entity_poly.pdbx_strand_id
1 'polypeptide(L)'
;VGRTVLADEPPMAAREEQSVEEKRLIARAAAAMITEKDFIFLDAGSTTLALAAALEGPALQAAYVTNGIAHARRLVQKGCRTYLPGGQVRPITEAITGPETLAALQHYNFTKAFMGANGVSPAEGFTTPDPEEASIKTAALQRARERWFLVDNTKFDMVYSAVIGDIGCGAILTNHCPDPRYAQLTFVKECSV
;
A
#
# COMPACT_ATOMS: atom_id res chain seq x y z
N VAL A 1 -8.32 24.90 -13.28
CA VAL A 1 -7.63 24.03 -14.25
C VAL A 1 -7.95 22.61 -13.83
N GLY A 2 -8.79 21.90 -14.61
CA GLY A 2 -9.18 20.52 -14.30
C GLY A 2 -7.96 19.60 -14.32
N ARG A 3 -7.77 18.77 -13.28
CA ARG A 3 -6.75 17.75 -13.24
C ARG A 3 -7.10 16.64 -14.23
N THR A 4 -6.13 16.16 -14.98
CA THR A 4 -6.30 15.01 -15.86
C THR A 4 -6.43 13.75 -15.00
N VAL A 5 -7.51 12.98 -15.22
CA VAL A 5 -7.69 11.67 -14.59
C VAL A 5 -6.97 10.63 -15.46
N LEU A 6 -6.12 9.83 -14.83
CA LEU A 6 -5.34 8.78 -15.47
C LEU A 6 -6.02 7.41 -15.25
N ALA A 7 -5.97 6.56 -16.26
CA ALA A 7 -6.60 5.23 -16.25
C ALA A 7 -5.62 4.07 -16.45
N ASP A 8 -4.42 4.35 -16.96
CA ASP A 8 -3.45 3.32 -17.31
C ASP A 8 -2.51 3.00 -16.14
N GLU A 9 -2.25 1.72 -15.94
CA GLU A 9 -1.30 1.21 -14.97
C GLU A 9 -0.21 0.39 -15.66
N PRO A 10 1.08 0.73 -15.46
CA PRO A 10 2.17 -0.10 -15.95
C PRO A 10 2.18 -1.48 -15.27
N PRO A 11 2.67 -2.54 -15.93
CA PRO A 11 2.88 -3.84 -15.31
C PRO A 11 3.74 -3.76 -14.05
N MET A 12 3.58 -4.71 -13.12
CA MET A 12 4.31 -4.74 -11.85
C MET A 12 5.82 -4.66 -12.05
N ALA A 13 6.40 -5.41 -12.99
CA ALA A 13 7.83 -5.38 -13.28
C ALA A 13 8.34 -3.98 -13.65
N ALA A 14 7.61 -3.25 -14.50
CA ALA A 14 7.97 -1.87 -14.87
C ALA A 14 7.86 -0.92 -13.65
N ARG A 15 6.89 -1.13 -12.78
CA ARG A 15 6.70 -0.34 -11.56
C ARG A 15 7.79 -0.60 -10.52
N GLU A 16 8.33 -1.80 -10.44
CA GLU A 16 9.46 -2.12 -9.57
C GLU A 16 10.73 -1.37 -9.96
N GLU A 17 10.93 -1.10 -11.24
CA GLU A 17 12.08 -0.38 -11.77
C GLU A 17 11.99 1.15 -11.61
N GLN A 18 10.81 1.69 -11.29
CA GLN A 18 10.60 3.13 -11.09
C GLN A 18 10.82 3.52 -9.62
N SER A 19 11.50 4.66 -9.39
CA SER A 19 11.71 5.24 -8.06
C SER A 19 12.27 4.21 -7.04
N VAL A 20 13.26 3.44 -7.46
CA VAL A 20 13.78 2.28 -6.68
C VAL A 20 14.34 2.72 -5.33
N GLU A 21 15.14 3.79 -5.32
CA GLU A 21 15.79 4.27 -4.09
C GLU A 21 14.75 4.90 -3.13
N GLU A 22 13.79 5.65 -3.67
CA GLU A 22 12.69 6.24 -2.90
C GLU A 22 11.85 5.14 -2.24
N LYS A 23 11.50 4.09 -2.99
CA LYS A 23 10.75 2.94 -2.46
C LYS A 23 11.53 2.18 -1.40
N ARG A 24 12.85 2.01 -1.57
CA ARG A 24 13.71 1.38 -0.56
C ARG A 24 13.75 2.18 0.73
N LEU A 25 13.85 3.51 0.63
CA LEU A 25 13.85 4.40 1.78
C LEU A 25 12.53 4.30 2.56
N ILE A 26 11.40 4.40 1.84
CA ILE A 26 10.06 4.25 2.40
C ILE A 26 9.88 2.87 3.05
N ALA A 27 10.30 1.82 2.35
CA ALA A 27 10.21 0.43 2.83
C ALA A 27 10.96 0.20 4.15
N ARG A 28 12.19 0.71 4.27
CA ARG A 28 12.97 0.62 5.51
C ARG A 28 12.28 1.36 6.67
N ALA A 29 11.77 2.57 6.41
CA ALA A 29 11.06 3.33 7.42
C ALA A 29 9.77 2.63 7.86
N ALA A 30 9.02 2.04 6.94
CA ALA A 30 7.82 1.24 7.24
C ALA A 30 8.16 -0.03 8.04
N ALA A 31 9.21 -0.77 7.64
CA ALA A 31 9.65 -1.97 8.34
C ALA A 31 10.01 -1.69 9.81
N ALA A 32 10.66 -0.55 10.07
CA ALA A 32 11.02 -0.11 11.43
C ALA A 32 9.81 0.20 12.33
N MET A 33 8.61 0.38 11.75
CA MET A 33 7.37 0.62 12.49
C MET A 33 6.68 -0.68 12.94
N ILE A 34 7.14 -1.83 12.47
CA ILE A 34 6.51 -3.13 12.70
C ILE A 34 7.12 -3.80 13.93
N THR A 35 6.24 -4.28 14.82
CA THR A 35 6.62 -5.04 16.00
C THR A 35 6.24 -6.52 15.87
N GLU A 36 6.80 -7.37 16.69
CA GLU A 36 6.50 -8.80 16.72
C GLU A 36 5.02 -9.15 17.01
N LYS A 37 4.28 -8.20 17.61
CA LYS A 37 2.87 -8.35 17.98
C LYS A 37 1.89 -7.89 16.92
N ASP A 38 2.40 -7.34 15.82
CA ASP A 38 1.54 -6.78 14.77
C ASP A 38 0.88 -7.87 13.93
N PHE A 39 -0.35 -7.59 13.54
CA PHE A 39 -1.11 -8.30 12.53
C PHE A 39 -1.39 -7.33 11.39
N ILE A 40 -0.76 -7.55 10.24
CA ILE A 40 -0.59 -6.53 9.20
C ILE A 40 -1.31 -6.91 7.93
N PHE A 41 -2.02 -5.95 7.33
CA PHE A 41 -2.37 -6.01 5.93
C PHE A 41 -1.28 -5.36 5.08
N LEU A 42 -0.78 -6.11 4.10
CA LEU A 42 0.21 -5.65 3.13
C LEU A 42 -0.39 -5.68 1.74
N ASP A 43 -0.62 -4.51 1.16
CA ASP A 43 -1.23 -4.33 -0.15
C ASP A 43 -0.33 -4.81 -1.31
N ALA A 44 -0.93 -5.12 -2.45
CA ALA A 44 -0.26 -5.62 -3.65
C ALA A 44 0.33 -4.50 -4.52
N GLY A 45 1.26 -3.71 -3.99
CA GLY A 45 1.92 -2.61 -4.70
C GLY A 45 3.44 -2.81 -4.79
N SER A 46 4.12 -2.06 -5.67
CA SER A 46 5.59 -2.16 -5.81
C SER A 46 6.33 -1.60 -4.59
N THR A 47 5.82 -0.55 -3.95
CA THR A 47 6.42 -0.02 -2.72
C THR A 47 6.21 -0.96 -1.53
N THR A 48 5.04 -1.59 -1.43
CA THR A 48 4.76 -2.60 -0.40
C THR A 48 5.51 -3.91 -0.66
N LEU A 49 5.83 -4.24 -1.91
CA LEU A 49 6.74 -5.34 -2.22
C LEU A 49 8.17 -5.04 -1.74
N ALA A 50 8.63 -3.80 -1.90
CA ALA A 50 9.89 -3.35 -1.33
C ALA A 50 9.88 -3.45 0.20
N LEU A 51 8.77 -3.15 0.87
CA LEU A 51 8.59 -3.36 2.31
C LEU A 51 8.74 -4.83 2.68
N ALA A 52 8.07 -5.75 1.98
CA ALA A 52 8.22 -7.19 2.22
C ALA A 52 9.69 -7.64 2.09
N ALA A 53 10.44 -7.06 1.14
CA ALA A 53 11.86 -7.34 0.98
C ALA A 53 12.73 -6.76 2.12
N ALA A 54 12.34 -5.61 2.69
CA ALA A 54 13.08 -4.90 3.73
C ALA A 54 12.82 -5.41 5.16
N LEU A 55 11.89 -6.34 5.37
CA LEU A 55 11.56 -6.87 6.70
C LEU A 55 12.77 -7.53 7.35
N GLU A 56 13.01 -7.20 8.60
CA GLU A 56 14.08 -7.75 9.44
C GLU A 56 13.71 -7.68 10.92
N GLY A 57 14.48 -8.37 11.77
CA GLY A 57 14.30 -8.34 13.22
C GLY A 57 12.88 -8.68 13.69
N PRO A 58 12.28 -7.85 14.56
CA PRO A 58 10.94 -8.10 15.10
C PRO A 58 9.84 -8.19 14.06
N ALA A 59 9.99 -7.49 12.92
CA ALA A 59 9.02 -7.52 11.82
C ALA A 59 8.86 -8.92 11.20
N LEU A 60 9.88 -9.78 11.28
CA LEU A 60 9.80 -11.17 10.80
C LEU A 60 8.88 -12.05 11.68
N GLN A 61 8.61 -11.65 12.90
CA GLN A 61 7.76 -12.37 13.85
C GLN A 61 6.28 -11.93 13.76
N ALA A 62 5.99 -10.82 13.13
CA ALA A 62 4.63 -10.35 12.85
C ALA A 62 3.88 -11.31 11.91
N ALA A 63 2.57 -11.22 11.90
CA ALA A 63 1.73 -11.96 10.95
C ALA A 63 1.20 -11.02 9.86
N TYR A 64 1.12 -11.53 8.66
CA TYR A 64 0.77 -10.76 7.45
C TYR A 64 -0.39 -11.37 6.70
N VAL A 65 -1.33 -10.53 6.27
CA VAL A 65 -2.32 -10.82 5.24
C VAL A 65 -1.96 -9.97 4.03
N THR A 66 -1.85 -10.55 2.87
CA THR A 66 -1.57 -9.82 1.63
C THR A 66 -2.43 -10.35 0.48
N ASN A 67 -2.84 -9.48 -0.42
CA ASN A 67 -3.50 -9.86 -1.67
C ASN A 67 -2.54 -9.86 -2.87
N GLY A 68 -1.22 -9.76 -2.64
CA GLY A 68 -0.20 -9.82 -3.68
C GLY A 68 0.51 -11.18 -3.71
N ILE A 69 0.55 -11.82 -4.87
CA ILE A 69 1.23 -13.14 -5.05
C ILE A 69 2.73 -13.01 -4.81
N ALA A 70 3.37 -12.01 -5.40
CA ALA A 70 4.79 -11.74 -5.19
C ALA A 70 5.11 -11.40 -3.72
N HIS A 71 4.22 -10.65 -3.06
CA HIS A 71 4.31 -10.31 -1.64
C HIS A 71 4.25 -11.56 -0.76
N ALA A 72 3.26 -12.42 -0.99
CA ALA A 72 3.12 -13.67 -0.23
C ALA A 72 4.36 -14.56 -0.37
N ARG A 73 4.88 -14.70 -1.59
CA ARG A 73 6.12 -15.43 -1.85
C ARG A 73 7.28 -14.86 -1.05
N ARG A 74 7.47 -13.54 -1.08
CA ARG A 74 8.56 -12.87 -0.37
C ARG A 74 8.45 -13.03 1.14
N LEU A 75 7.25 -12.89 1.69
CA LEU A 75 6.99 -13.07 3.12
C LEU A 75 7.29 -14.49 3.58
N VAL A 76 6.82 -15.50 2.84
CA VAL A 76 7.09 -16.92 3.15
C VAL A 76 8.58 -17.25 3.06
N GLN A 77 9.29 -16.74 2.05
CA GLN A 77 10.74 -16.92 1.93
C GLN A 77 11.52 -16.34 3.12
N LYS A 78 10.98 -15.29 3.77
CA LYS A 78 11.55 -14.69 4.99
C LYS A 78 11.09 -15.38 6.29
N GLY A 79 10.27 -16.42 6.20
CA GLY A 79 9.76 -17.17 7.35
C GLY A 79 8.61 -16.49 8.07
N CYS A 80 8.00 -15.46 7.50
CA CYS A 80 6.87 -14.77 8.11
C CYS A 80 5.59 -15.61 8.04
N ARG A 81 4.76 -15.53 9.10
CA ARG A 81 3.41 -16.09 9.07
C ARG A 81 2.56 -15.28 8.08
N THR A 82 2.11 -15.93 7.02
CA THR A 82 1.49 -15.27 5.88
C THR A 82 0.15 -15.91 5.54
N TYR A 83 -0.87 -15.06 5.32
CA TYR A 83 -2.19 -15.44 4.85
C TYR A 83 -2.43 -14.77 3.50
N LEU A 84 -2.87 -15.55 2.51
CA LEU A 84 -3.20 -15.09 1.17
C LEU A 84 -4.67 -15.42 0.91
N PRO A 85 -5.59 -14.44 0.91
CA PRO A 85 -7.00 -14.67 0.58
C PRO A 85 -7.15 -15.19 -0.84
N GLY A 86 -8.13 -16.05 -1.04
CA GLY A 86 -8.53 -16.49 -2.38
C GLY A 86 -9.22 -15.39 -3.17
N GLY A 87 -9.35 -15.59 -4.46
CA GLY A 87 -10.02 -14.68 -5.40
C GLY A 87 -9.47 -14.78 -6.81
N GLN A 88 -9.78 -13.78 -7.63
CA GLN A 88 -9.30 -13.67 -9.00
C GLN A 88 -7.94 -12.97 -9.04
N VAL A 89 -6.98 -13.54 -9.76
CA VAL A 89 -5.68 -12.93 -9.98
C VAL A 89 -5.74 -11.96 -11.16
N ARG A 90 -5.31 -10.72 -10.94
CA ARG A 90 -5.20 -9.72 -11.98
C ARG A 90 -3.88 -9.88 -12.75
N PRO A 91 -3.92 -10.04 -14.09
CA PRO A 91 -2.70 -10.34 -14.86
C PRO A 91 -1.63 -9.25 -14.81
N ILE A 92 -2.04 -7.96 -14.78
CA ILE A 92 -1.12 -6.82 -14.85
C ILE A 92 -0.38 -6.60 -13.52
N THR A 93 -1.09 -6.69 -12.41
CA THR A 93 -0.57 -6.33 -11.08
C THR A 93 -0.25 -7.55 -10.20
N GLU A 94 -0.67 -8.74 -10.61
CA GLU A 94 -0.61 -9.98 -9.80
C GLU A 94 -1.30 -9.86 -8.44
N ALA A 95 -2.26 -8.92 -8.35
CA ALA A 95 -3.09 -8.75 -7.18
C ALA A 95 -4.30 -9.69 -7.23
N ILE A 96 -4.70 -10.18 -6.05
CA ILE A 96 -5.92 -10.95 -5.90
C ILE A 96 -7.05 -10.01 -5.53
N THR A 97 -8.16 -10.11 -6.26
CA THR A 97 -9.37 -9.27 -6.10
C THR A 97 -10.64 -10.14 -6.17
N GLY A 98 -11.77 -9.52 -5.97
CA GLY A 98 -13.06 -10.14 -6.12
C GLY A 98 -13.83 -10.35 -4.82
N PRO A 99 -15.06 -10.87 -4.90
CA PRO A 99 -15.94 -11.00 -3.74
C PRO A 99 -15.41 -11.96 -2.67
N GLU A 100 -14.69 -13.01 -3.05
CA GLU A 100 -14.06 -13.93 -2.10
C GLU A 100 -12.98 -13.23 -1.28
N THR A 101 -12.16 -12.40 -1.91
CA THR A 101 -11.13 -11.62 -1.23
C THR A 101 -11.76 -10.62 -0.27
N LEU A 102 -12.80 -9.90 -0.71
CA LEU A 102 -13.54 -8.95 0.12
C LEU A 102 -14.16 -9.63 1.34
N ALA A 103 -14.79 -10.79 1.14
CA ALA A 103 -15.39 -11.57 2.22
C ALA A 103 -14.33 -12.04 3.23
N ALA A 104 -13.18 -12.52 2.77
CA ALA A 104 -12.09 -12.94 3.64
C ALA A 104 -11.55 -11.80 4.51
N LEU A 105 -11.41 -10.59 3.98
CA LEU A 105 -10.92 -9.43 4.73
C LEU A 105 -11.85 -9.04 5.89
N GLN A 106 -13.15 -9.33 5.81
CA GLN A 106 -14.09 -9.04 6.90
C GLN A 106 -13.83 -9.86 8.18
N HIS A 107 -13.09 -10.96 8.08
CA HIS A 107 -12.74 -11.81 9.22
C HIS A 107 -11.48 -11.38 9.96
N TYR A 108 -10.81 -10.31 9.54
CA TYR A 108 -9.57 -9.84 10.15
C TYR A 108 -9.75 -8.48 10.85
N ASN A 109 -8.92 -8.25 11.85
CA ASN A 109 -8.68 -6.94 12.46
C ASN A 109 -7.17 -6.69 12.42
N PHE A 110 -6.74 -5.73 11.63
CA PHE A 110 -5.33 -5.42 11.48
C PHE A 110 -4.88 -4.39 12.52
N THR A 111 -3.69 -4.57 13.08
CA THR A 111 -3.05 -3.51 13.87
C THR A 111 -2.58 -2.39 12.95
N LYS A 112 -2.01 -2.74 11.80
CA LYS A 112 -1.55 -1.79 10.77
C LYS A 112 -1.92 -2.29 9.38
N ALA A 113 -2.23 -1.36 8.48
CA ALA A 113 -2.30 -1.62 7.05
C ALA A 113 -1.29 -0.73 6.33
N PHE A 114 -0.49 -1.35 5.45
CA PHE A 114 0.41 -0.65 4.55
C PHE A 114 -0.11 -0.76 3.12
N MET A 115 -0.47 0.39 2.56
CA MET A 115 -1.13 0.51 1.26
C MET A 115 -0.23 1.22 0.26
N GLY A 116 -0.31 0.80 -1.01
CA GLY A 116 0.11 1.62 -2.13
C GLY A 116 -1.04 2.48 -2.66
N ALA A 117 -0.71 3.58 -3.30
CA ALA A 117 -1.62 4.34 -4.14
C ALA A 117 -0.87 4.81 -5.38
N ASN A 118 -1.58 4.94 -6.51
CA ASN A 118 -0.99 5.46 -7.74
C ASN A 118 -0.97 6.98 -7.75
N GLY A 119 -1.92 7.59 -7.06
CA GLY A 119 -2.00 9.04 -6.89
C GLY A 119 -2.57 9.45 -5.55
N VAL A 120 -2.17 10.64 -5.11
CA VAL A 120 -2.71 11.30 -3.94
C VAL A 120 -2.89 12.79 -4.22
N SER A 121 -4.05 13.33 -3.87
CA SER A 121 -4.36 14.75 -4.01
C SER A 121 -5.24 15.24 -2.86
N PRO A 122 -5.20 16.55 -2.56
CA PRO A 122 -6.02 17.11 -1.49
C PRO A 122 -7.52 16.95 -1.71
N ALA A 123 -7.97 17.04 -2.97
CA ALA A 123 -9.39 17.02 -3.30
C ALA A 123 -9.94 15.59 -3.49
N GLU A 124 -9.21 14.73 -4.21
CA GLU A 124 -9.67 13.38 -4.57
C GLU A 124 -9.15 12.28 -3.63
N GLY A 125 -8.25 12.64 -2.71
CA GLY A 125 -7.64 11.68 -1.78
C GLY A 125 -6.68 10.71 -2.46
N PHE A 126 -6.71 9.45 -2.04
CA PHE A 126 -5.88 8.37 -2.60
C PHE A 126 -6.61 7.67 -3.72
N THR A 127 -5.93 7.51 -4.86
CA THR A 127 -6.52 6.95 -6.09
C THR A 127 -5.65 5.87 -6.72
N THR A 128 -6.29 5.02 -7.51
CA THR A 128 -5.68 3.91 -8.26
C THR A 128 -6.45 3.71 -9.57
N PRO A 129 -5.87 3.13 -10.63
CA PRO A 129 -6.58 2.94 -11.90
C PRO A 129 -7.77 1.97 -11.81
N ASP A 130 -7.66 0.91 -11.02
CA ASP A 130 -8.59 -0.22 -11.03
C ASP A 130 -9.60 -0.19 -9.87
N PRO A 131 -10.93 -0.17 -10.17
CA PRO A 131 -11.96 -0.15 -9.13
C PRO A 131 -11.99 -1.40 -8.23
N GLU A 132 -11.64 -2.58 -8.75
CA GLU A 132 -11.60 -3.80 -7.95
C GLU A 132 -10.45 -3.76 -6.94
N GLU A 133 -9.27 -3.30 -7.36
CA GLU A 133 -8.15 -3.08 -6.44
C GLU A 133 -8.46 -1.98 -5.41
N ALA A 134 -9.12 -0.90 -5.83
CA ALA A 134 -9.58 0.13 -4.90
C ALA A 134 -10.52 -0.44 -3.83
N SER A 135 -11.43 -1.33 -4.20
CA SER A 135 -12.36 -1.98 -3.26
C SER A 135 -11.63 -2.83 -2.22
N ILE A 136 -10.60 -3.58 -2.62
CA ILE A 136 -9.77 -4.36 -1.68
C ILE A 136 -9.04 -3.44 -0.70
N LYS A 137 -8.44 -2.36 -1.20
CA LYS A 137 -7.73 -1.37 -0.37
C LYS A 137 -8.68 -0.73 0.65
N THR A 138 -9.85 -0.31 0.21
CA THR A 138 -10.88 0.28 1.07
C THR A 138 -11.34 -0.70 2.15
N ALA A 139 -11.60 -1.96 1.80
CA ALA A 139 -12.00 -2.99 2.74
C ALA A 139 -10.93 -3.24 3.81
N ALA A 140 -9.66 -3.29 3.42
CA ALA A 140 -8.55 -3.47 4.35
C ALA A 140 -8.37 -2.27 5.29
N LEU A 141 -8.50 -1.04 4.77
CA LEU A 141 -8.46 0.19 5.58
C LEU A 141 -9.53 0.18 6.67
N GLN A 142 -10.74 -0.25 6.36
CA GLN A 142 -11.85 -0.32 7.32
C GLN A 142 -11.57 -1.29 8.48
N ARG A 143 -10.68 -2.25 8.27
CA ARG A 143 -10.31 -3.28 9.26
C ARG A 143 -9.00 -2.99 9.98
N ALA A 144 -8.35 -1.85 9.72
CA ALA A 144 -7.05 -1.49 10.29
C ALA A 144 -7.16 -0.36 11.31
N ARG A 145 -6.41 -0.47 12.42
CA ARG A 145 -6.28 0.58 13.43
C ARG A 145 -5.38 1.71 12.94
N GLU A 146 -4.19 1.37 12.48
CA GLU A 146 -3.27 2.30 11.84
C GLU A 146 -3.26 2.07 10.34
N ARG A 147 -3.33 3.14 9.56
CA ARG A 147 -3.48 3.13 8.11
C ARG A 147 -2.39 3.97 7.50
N TRP A 148 -1.49 3.35 6.74
CA TRP A 148 -0.34 3.98 6.15
C TRP A 148 -0.32 3.81 4.64
N PHE A 149 -0.30 4.92 3.91
CA PHE A 149 -0.04 4.93 2.48
C PHE A 149 1.45 5.15 2.23
N LEU A 150 2.07 4.21 1.55
CA LEU A 150 3.47 4.26 1.14
C LEU A 150 3.53 4.82 -0.28
N VAL A 151 3.85 6.09 -0.41
CA VAL A 151 3.84 6.80 -1.68
C VAL A 151 5.14 7.59 -1.86
N ASP A 152 5.81 7.41 -2.99
CA ASP A 152 6.96 8.23 -3.33
C ASP A 152 6.51 9.62 -3.83
N ASN A 153 7.45 10.56 -3.89
CA ASN A 153 7.19 11.95 -4.24
C ASN A 153 6.53 12.14 -5.61
N THR A 154 6.62 11.18 -6.52
CA THR A 154 6.01 11.26 -7.86
C THR A 154 4.50 11.04 -7.86
N LYS A 155 3.93 10.55 -6.75
CA LYS A 155 2.50 10.22 -6.62
C LYS A 155 1.65 11.41 -6.19
N PHE A 156 2.26 12.47 -5.68
CA PHE A 156 1.55 13.66 -5.25
C PHE A 156 0.98 14.42 -6.45
N ASP A 157 -0.21 14.98 -6.25
CA ASP A 157 -1.01 15.70 -7.26
C ASP A 157 -1.41 14.87 -8.49
N MET A 158 -1.22 13.54 -8.44
CA MET A 158 -1.71 12.61 -9.45
C MET A 158 -3.11 12.11 -9.07
N VAL A 159 -3.99 11.97 -10.06
CA VAL A 159 -5.37 11.50 -9.88
C VAL A 159 -5.66 10.37 -10.87
N TYR A 160 -6.15 9.25 -10.33
CA TYR A 160 -6.57 8.08 -11.11
C TYR A 160 -8.07 7.84 -10.98
N SER A 161 -8.61 6.96 -11.83
CA SER A 161 -10.05 6.80 -12.04
C SER A 161 -10.82 6.22 -10.85
N ALA A 162 -10.19 5.42 -9.98
CA ALA A 162 -10.84 4.81 -8.84
C ALA A 162 -10.34 5.40 -7.51
N VAL A 163 -11.27 5.81 -6.65
CA VAL A 163 -10.98 6.37 -5.33
C VAL A 163 -10.85 5.24 -4.31
N ILE A 164 -9.77 5.26 -3.54
CA ILE A 164 -9.55 4.37 -2.39
C ILE A 164 -10.19 4.96 -1.14
N GLY A 165 -9.98 6.25 -0.90
CA GLY A 165 -10.53 7.00 0.21
C GLY A 165 -10.08 8.46 0.17
N ASP A 166 -10.70 9.30 0.99
CA ASP A 166 -10.33 10.70 1.12
C ASP A 166 -8.93 10.88 1.71
N ILE A 167 -8.39 12.10 1.64
CA ILE A 167 -7.02 12.40 2.11
C ILE A 167 -6.83 12.11 3.60
N GLY A 168 -7.87 12.18 4.41
CA GLY A 168 -7.84 11.91 5.85
C GLY A 168 -7.99 10.42 6.21
N CYS A 169 -8.20 9.52 5.24
CA CYS A 169 -8.45 8.11 5.53
C CYS A 169 -7.23 7.32 6.00
N GLY A 170 -6.03 7.88 5.88
CA GLY A 170 -4.78 7.28 6.34
C GLY A 170 -3.62 8.26 6.36
N ALA A 171 -2.56 7.93 7.08
CA ALA A 171 -1.31 8.67 7.11
C ALA A 171 -0.46 8.40 5.87
N ILE A 172 0.42 9.31 5.54
CA ILE A 172 1.36 9.20 4.42
C ILE A 172 2.78 8.95 4.96
N LEU A 173 3.44 7.94 4.42
CA LEU A 173 4.87 7.71 4.55
C LEU A 173 5.52 7.90 3.18
N THR A 174 6.43 8.87 3.06
CA THR A 174 7.02 9.27 1.79
C THR A 174 8.51 9.60 1.94
N ASN A 175 9.24 9.53 0.83
CA ASN A 175 10.63 10.04 0.78
C ASN A 175 10.68 11.57 0.81
N HIS A 176 9.70 12.25 0.20
CA HIS A 176 9.58 13.71 0.20
C HIS A 176 8.14 14.14 -0.10
N CYS A 177 7.62 15.06 0.69
CA CYS A 177 6.32 15.69 0.48
C CYS A 177 6.51 17.04 -0.23
N PRO A 178 6.07 17.20 -1.49
CA PRO A 178 6.36 18.40 -2.28
C PRO A 178 5.55 19.62 -1.85
N ASP A 179 4.47 19.45 -1.08
CA ASP A 179 3.55 20.51 -0.71
C ASP A 179 3.14 20.40 0.76
N PRO A 180 3.43 21.42 1.59
CA PRO A 180 3.10 21.41 3.01
C PRO A 180 1.59 21.36 3.31
N ARG A 181 0.72 21.64 2.33
CA ARG A 181 -0.74 21.51 2.51
C ARG A 181 -1.17 20.09 2.86
N TYR A 182 -0.45 19.08 2.40
CA TYR A 182 -0.76 17.68 2.76
C TYR A 182 -0.67 17.43 4.26
N ALA A 183 0.32 18.02 4.94
CA ALA A 183 0.48 17.88 6.39
C ALA A 183 -0.62 18.58 7.22
N GLN A 184 -1.40 19.46 6.60
CA GLN A 184 -2.59 20.07 7.21
C GLN A 184 -3.84 19.18 7.10
N LEU A 185 -3.84 18.23 6.17
CA LEU A 185 -4.99 17.39 5.85
C LEU A 185 -4.88 15.98 6.42
N THR A 186 -3.66 15.47 6.56
CA THR A 186 -3.37 14.17 7.17
C THR A 186 -1.98 14.17 7.79
N PHE A 187 -1.69 13.12 8.58
CA PHE A 187 -0.34 12.94 9.10
C PHE A 187 0.61 12.51 7.99
N VAL A 188 1.68 13.29 7.78
CA VAL A 188 2.73 13.00 6.80
C VAL A 188 4.05 12.78 7.53
N LYS A 189 4.65 11.61 7.30
CA LYS A 189 5.99 11.26 7.77
C LYS A 189 6.93 11.18 6.59
N GLU A 190 7.93 12.04 6.56
CA GLU A 190 9.03 11.96 5.61
C GLU A 190 10.13 11.04 6.15
N CYS A 191 10.69 10.22 5.27
CA CYS A 191 11.82 9.35 5.59
C CYS A 191 13.11 10.14 5.42
N SER A 192 13.89 10.26 6.48
CA SER A 192 15.27 10.79 6.40
C SER A 192 16.24 9.70 5.94
N VAL A 193 17.24 10.11 5.18
CA VAL A 193 18.37 9.27 4.77
C VAL A 193 19.23 8.91 5.99
#